data_0dbc9e9ec645b72f9777402374d9d28d
#
_entry.id   0dbc9e9ec645b72f9777402374d9d28d
#
_cell.length_a   1.000
_cell.length_b   1.000
_cell.length_c   1.000
_cell.angle_alpha   90.00
_cell.angle_beta   90.00
_cell.angle_gamma   90.00
#
_symmetry.space_group_name_H-M   'P 1'
#
loop_
_entity.id
_entity.type
_entity.pdbx_description
1 polymer ?
#
loop_
_entity_poly.entity_id
_entity_poly.type
_entity_poly.pdbx_seq_one_letter_code
_entity_poly.pdbx_strand_id
1 'polypeptide(L)'
;MQLFHIRYRNAQGALMRILNAVSRRGLDLTSVHAEYAGQDHAVTLMLQVSHKQIGQLYREWNAIVDVVEVHSGAATREQGEAAWAPHPPAAASVAEQLARAALA
;
A
#
# COMPACT_ATOMS: atom_id res chain seq x y z
N MET A 1 13.79 -6.67 1.90
CA MET A 1 12.67 -5.78 2.21
C MET A 1 11.62 -5.84 1.10
N GLN A 2 10.35 -5.89 1.45
CA GLN A 2 9.26 -5.98 0.49
C GLN A 2 8.39 -4.72 0.54
N LEU A 3 7.98 -4.27 -0.62
CA LEU A 3 7.01 -3.20 -0.78
C LEU A 3 5.68 -3.83 -1.17
N PHE A 4 4.62 -3.51 -0.43
CA PHE A 4 3.28 -3.99 -0.73
C PHE A 4 2.40 -2.80 -1.08
N HIS A 5 1.66 -2.94 -2.17
CA HIS A 5 0.67 -1.94 -2.57
C HIS A 5 -0.69 -2.61 -2.54
N ILE A 6 -1.58 -2.08 -1.70
CA ILE A 6 -2.90 -2.66 -1.46
C ILE A 6 -3.96 -1.61 -1.80
N ARG A 7 -4.83 -1.96 -2.73
CA ARG A 7 -6.00 -1.14 -3.03
C ARG A 7 -7.21 -1.72 -2.30
N TYR A 8 -7.94 -0.86 -1.61
CA TYR A 8 -9.07 -1.29 -0.79
C TYR A 8 -10.20 -0.28 -0.91
N ARG A 9 -11.43 -0.76 -0.67
CA ARG A 9 -12.62 0.09 -0.69
C ARG A 9 -12.65 0.98 0.54
N ASN A 10 -13.18 2.18 0.38
CA ASN A 10 -13.32 3.13 1.49
C ASN A 10 -14.43 2.67 2.43
N ALA A 11 -14.14 1.69 3.25
CA ALA A 11 -15.03 1.16 4.26
C ALA A 11 -14.45 1.37 5.63
N GLN A 12 -15.31 1.58 6.61
CA GLN A 12 -14.87 1.84 7.98
C GLN A 12 -14.04 0.66 8.50
N GLY A 13 -12.85 0.96 9.00
CA GLY A 13 -11.97 -0.03 9.60
C GLY A 13 -11.17 -0.86 8.60
N ALA A 14 -11.33 -0.66 7.29
CA ALA A 14 -10.61 -1.44 6.28
C ALA A 14 -9.10 -1.30 6.43
N LEU A 15 -8.59 -0.09 6.54
CA LEU A 15 -7.16 0.15 6.71
C LEU A 15 -6.62 -0.53 7.98
N MET A 16 -7.37 -0.44 9.08
CA MET A 16 -6.94 -1.06 10.33
C MET A 16 -6.90 -2.58 10.24
N ARG A 17 -7.81 -3.20 9.50
CA ARG A 17 -7.77 -4.65 9.28
C ARG A 17 -6.52 -5.05 8.49
N ILE A 18 -6.15 -4.24 7.51
CA ILE A 18 -4.92 -4.46 6.74
C ILE A 18 -3.69 -4.37 7.64
N LEU A 19 -3.61 -3.33 8.47
CA LEU A 19 -2.49 -3.12 9.38
C LEU A 19 -2.45 -4.15 10.50
N ASN A 20 -3.60 -4.59 10.97
CA ASN A 20 -3.68 -5.62 12.02
C ASN A 20 -3.12 -6.96 11.57
N ALA A 21 -3.23 -7.29 10.30
CA ALA A 21 -2.60 -8.50 9.76
C ALA A 21 -1.10 -8.50 9.98
N VAL A 22 -0.46 -7.36 9.79
CA VAL A 22 0.97 -7.19 10.03
C VAL A 22 1.29 -7.25 11.53
N SER A 23 0.51 -6.54 12.33
CA SER A 23 0.70 -6.46 13.78
C SER A 23 0.58 -7.81 14.46
N ARG A 24 -0.42 -8.61 14.08
CA ARG A 24 -0.65 -9.93 14.66
C ARG A 24 0.50 -10.89 14.40
N ARG A 25 1.27 -10.67 13.35
CA ARG A 25 2.42 -11.51 13.01
C ARG A 25 3.71 -11.00 13.62
N GLY A 26 3.64 -9.93 14.41
CA GLY A 26 4.83 -9.34 15.04
C GLY A 26 5.81 -8.74 14.05
N LEU A 27 5.34 -8.36 12.87
CA LEU A 27 6.19 -7.76 11.86
C LEU A 27 6.29 -6.25 12.05
N ASP A 28 7.49 -5.73 11.84
CA ASP A 28 7.72 -4.30 11.93
C ASP A 28 7.37 -3.61 10.63
N LEU A 29 6.54 -2.58 10.73
CA LEU A 29 6.27 -1.68 9.62
C LEU A 29 7.38 -0.65 9.54
N THR A 30 8.16 -0.71 8.47
CA THR A 30 9.19 0.30 8.22
C THR A 30 8.56 1.60 7.76
N SER A 31 7.54 1.52 6.91
CA SER A 31 6.82 2.70 6.45
C SER A 31 5.40 2.33 6.05
N VAL A 32 4.51 3.29 6.21
CA VAL A 32 3.10 3.19 5.80
C VAL A 32 2.72 4.48 5.09
N HIS A 33 2.14 4.36 3.91
CA HIS A 33 1.61 5.51 3.18
C HIS A 33 0.24 5.17 2.64
N ALA A 34 -0.77 5.90 3.07
CA ALA A 34 -2.15 5.70 2.62
C ALA A 34 -2.65 6.94 1.91
N GLU A 35 -3.34 6.74 0.80
CA GLU A 35 -3.84 7.85 0.00
C GLU A 35 -5.14 7.50 -0.72
N TYR A 36 -5.80 8.51 -1.25
CA TYR A 36 -6.95 8.34 -2.14
C TYR A 36 -6.49 7.86 -3.50
N ALA A 37 -7.25 6.94 -4.07
CA ALA A 37 -7.03 6.42 -5.42
C ALA A 37 -8.41 6.34 -6.11
N GLY A 38 -8.98 7.47 -6.47
CA GLY A 38 -10.32 7.55 -7.04
C GLY A 38 -11.38 7.26 -5.99
N GLN A 39 -12.25 6.29 -6.26
CA GLN A 39 -13.29 5.84 -5.30
C GLN A 39 -12.73 4.90 -4.26
N ASP A 40 -11.59 4.29 -4.54
CA ASP A 40 -10.92 3.38 -3.63
C ASP A 40 -9.79 4.12 -2.91
N HIS A 41 -9.26 3.49 -1.89
CA HIS A 41 -8.05 3.94 -1.21
C HIS A 41 -6.91 3.01 -1.57
N ALA A 42 -5.69 3.51 -1.43
CA ALA A 42 -4.49 2.70 -1.61
C ALA A 42 -3.57 2.89 -0.42
N VAL A 43 -2.95 1.82 0.02
CA VAL A 43 -1.92 1.87 1.06
C VAL A 43 -0.67 1.17 0.55
N THR A 44 0.47 1.80 0.79
CA THR A 44 1.78 1.24 0.48
C THR A 44 2.49 0.94 1.78
N LEU A 45 2.92 -0.31 1.94
CA LEU A 45 3.59 -0.78 3.15
C LEU A 45 4.98 -1.27 2.78
N MET A 46 5.96 -0.96 3.62
CA MET A 46 7.31 -1.50 3.47
C MET A 46 7.64 -2.33 4.70
N LEU A 47 7.95 -3.61 4.46
CA LEU A 47 8.12 -4.62 5.51
C LEU A 47 9.36 -5.45 5.28
N GLN A 48 9.98 -5.85 6.38
CA GLN A 48 11.01 -6.88 6.37
C GLN A 48 10.33 -8.23 6.61
N VAL A 49 10.22 -9.04 5.56
CA VAL A 49 9.48 -10.32 5.62
C VAL A 49 10.20 -11.42 4.86
N SER A 50 9.94 -12.67 5.26
CA SER A 50 10.38 -13.86 4.53
C SER A 50 9.38 -14.21 3.43
N HIS A 51 9.79 -15.08 2.49
CA HIS A 51 8.88 -15.57 1.44
C HIS A 51 7.63 -16.22 2.01
N LYS A 52 7.77 -16.98 3.08
CA LYS A 52 6.65 -17.63 3.73
C LYS A 52 5.66 -16.60 4.28
N GLN A 53 6.17 -15.56 4.90
CA GLN A 53 5.34 -14.49 5.45
C GLN A 53 4.63 -13.70 4.36
N ILE A 54 5.27 -13.51 3.22
CA ILE A 54 4.64 -12.86 2.05
C ILE A 54 3.36 -13.61 1.66
N GLY A 55 3.47 -14.93 1.50
CA GLY A 55 2.32 -15.77 1.15
C GLY A 55 1.21 -15.73 2.19
N GLN A 56 1.58 -15.72 3.47
CA GLN A 56 0.62 -15.63 4.57
C GLN A 56 -0.13 -14.30 4.57
N LEU A 57 0.59 -13.20 4.34
CA LEU A 57 -0.02 -11.87 4.27
C LEU A 57 -0.94 -11.75 3.06
N TYR A 58 -0.53 -12.26 1.90
CA TYR A 58 -1.39 -12.27 0.72
C TYR A 58 -2.72 -12.95 0.99
N ARG A 59 -2.67 -14.13 1.61
CA ARG A 59 -3.90 -14.87 1.93
C ARG A 59 -4.76 -14.10 2.91
N GLU A 60 -4.17 -13.51 3.92
CA GLU A 60 -4.91 -12.77 4.94
C GLU A 60 -5.53 -11.48 4.37
N TRP A 61 -4.77 -10.71 3.60
CA TRP A 61 -5.28 -9.49 3.00
C TRP A 61 -6.37 -9.78 1.97
N ASN A 62 -6.20 -10.80 1.14
CA ASN A 62 -7.21 -11.16 0.16
C ASN A 62 -8.48 -11.74 0.79
N ALA A 63 -8.42 -12.18 2.03
CA ALA A 63 -9.60 -12.61 2.78
C ALA A 63 -10.40 -11.43 3.35
N ILE A 64 -9.83 -10.23 3.38
CA ILE A 64 -10.55 -9.03 3.81
C ILE A 64 -11.47 -8.60 2.69
N VAL A 65 -12.76 -8.51 2.98
CA VAL A 65 -13.78 -8.27 1.95
C VAL A 65 -13.59 -6.95 1.21
N ASP A 66 -13.03 -5.94 1.88
CA ASP A 66 -12.84 -4.62 1.29
C ASP A 66 -11.54 -4.47 0.51
N VAL A 67 -10.67 -5.46 0.53
CA VAL A 67 -9.43 -5.44 -0.26
C VAL A 67 -9.75 -5.81 -1.70
N VAL A 68 -9.35 -4.94 -2.63
CA VAL A 68 -9.60 -5.10 -4.05
C VAL A 68 -8.45 -5.84 -4.73
N GLU A 69 -7.23 -5.41 -4.47
CA GLU A 69 -6.05 -6.09 -5.02
C GLU A 69 -4.81 -5.83 -4.17
N VAL A 70 -3.86 -6.74 -4.26
CA VAL A 70 -2.59 -6.69 -3.55
C VAL A 70 -1.48 -6.94 -4.54
N HIS A 71 -0.48 -6.07 -4.56
CA HIS A 71 0.73 -6.23 -5.34
C HIS A 71 1.94 -6.14 -4.43
N SER A 72 2.99 -6.87 -4.74
CA SER A 72 4.23 -6.77 -3.99
C SER A 72 5.44 -6.88 -4.90
N GLY A 73 6.56 -6.38 -4.41
CA GLY A 73 7.84 -6.50 -5.08
C GLY A 73 8.97 -6.29 -4.10
N ALA A 74 10.14 -6.83 -4.43
CA ALA A 74 11.32 -6.55 -3.63
C ALA A 74 11.66 -5.06 -3.74
N ALA A 75 12.04 -4.47 -2.62
CA ALA A 75 12.38 -3.05 -2.59
C ALA A 75 13.56 -2.84 -1.65
N THR A 76 14.37 -1.83 -1.98
CA THR A 76 15.33 -1.31 -1.03
C THR A 76 14.63 -0.26 -0.18
N ARG A 77 15.20 0.05 0.97
CA ARG A 77 14.70 1.12 1.81
C ARG A 77 14.62 2.45 1.03
N GLU A 78 15.64 2.68 0.21
CA GLU A 78 15.72 3.86 -0.64
C GLU A 78 14.57 3.92 -1.66
N GLN A 79 14.24 2.81 -2.29
CA GLN A 79 13.11 2.72 -3.21
C GLN A 79 11.78 2.97 -2.51
N GLY A 80 11.62 2.42 -1.31
CA GLY A 80 10.43 2.65 -0.52
C GLY A 80 10.26 4.12 -0.15
N GLU A 81 11.31 4.79 0.26
CA GLU A 81 11.30 6.21 0.56
C GLU A 81 10.96 7.03 -0.68
N ALA A 82 11.52 6.67 -1.83
CA ALA A 82 11.24 7.34 -3.09
C ALA A 82 9.79 7.18 -3.53
N ALA A 83 9.13 6.09 -3.15
CA ALA A 83 7.75 5.82 -3.57
C ALA A 83 6.74 6.82 -2.99
N TRP A 84 7.05 7.48 -1.87
CA TRP A 84 6.17 8.48 -1.27
C TRP A 84 6.89 9.77 -0.82
N ALA A 85 8.10 10.00 -1.30
CA ALA A 85 8.76 11.28 -1.12
C ALA A 85 7.92 12.39 -1.78
N PRO A 86 8.10 13.66 -1.39
CA PRO A 86 7.26 14.76 -1.91
C PRO A 86 7.18 14.83 -3.43
N HIS A 87 8.16 14.28 -4.12
CA HIS A 87 8.18 14.26 -5.58
C HIS A 87 8.50 12.88 -6.15
N PRO A 88 7.92 11.77 -5.63
CA PRO A 88 8.08 10.51 -6.32
C PRO A 88 7.36 10.58 -7.65
N PRO A 89 7.85 9.93 -8.71
CA PRO A 89 7.20 9.97 -10.01
C PRO A 89 5.73 9.57 -9.97
N ALA A 90 5.38 8.61 -9.13
CA ALA A 90 4.00 8.16 -9.01
C ALA A 90 3.08 9.24 -8.43
N ALA A 91 3.51 9.96 -7.38
CA ALA A 91 2.74 11.04 -6.81
C ALA A 91 2.64 12.22 -7.77
N ALA A 92 3.72 12.54 -8.47
CA ALA A 92 3.73 13.57 -9.49
C ALA A 92 2.74 13.21 -10.61
N SER A 93 2.71 11.96 -11.06
CA SER A 93 1.80 11.50 -12.09
C SER A 93 0.34 11.66 -11.69
N VAL A 94 -0.01 11.35 -10.45
CA VAL A 94 -1.37 11.51 -9.95
C VAL A 94 -1.74 13.00 -9.91
N ALA A 95 -0.85 13.84 -9.38
CA ALA A 95 -1.08 15.28 -9.33
C ALA A 95 -1.23 15.87 -10.73
N GLU A 96 -0.42 15.46 -11.68
CA GLU A 96 -0.51 15.88 -13.06
C GLU A 96 -1.83 15.46 -13.71
N GLN A 97 -2.26 14.22 -13.47
CA GLN A 97 -3.54 13.74 -13.99
C GLN A 97 -4.71 14.50 -13.45
N LEU A 98 -4.70 14.81 -12.16
CA LEU A 98 -5.74 15.63 -11.54
C LEU A 98 -5.75 17.05 -12.10
N ALA A 99 -4.57 17.64 -12.30
CA ALA A 99 -4.45 18.96 -12.87
C ALA A 99 -4.98 18.99 -14.30
N ARG A 100 -4.66 18.00 -15.11
CA ARG A 100 -5.16 17.88 -16.48
C ARG A 100 -6.67 17.72 -16.52
N ALA A 101 -7.22 16.91 -15.61
CA ALA A 101 -8.66 16.71 -15.52
C ALA A 101 -9.37 18.01 -15.14
N ALA A 102 -8.78 18.81 -14.27
CA ALA A 102 -9.33 20.10 -13.86
C ALA A 102 -9.28 21.15 -14.98
N LEU A 103 -8.29 21.04 -15.88
CA LEU A 103 -8.13 21.95 -17.00
C LEU A 103 -8.92 21.54 -18.24
N ALA A 104 -9.32 20.31 -18.29
CA ALA A 104 -10.14 19.79 -19.38
C ALA A 104 -11.62 20.08 -19.12
#